data_f2b8dba43dad179ae9bddfa0365ddcdc
#
_entry.id   f2b8dba43dad179ae9bddfa0365ddcdc
#
_cell.length_a   1.000
_cell.length_b   1.000
_cell.length_c   1.000
_cell.angle_alpha   90.00
_cell.angle_beta   90.00
_cell.angle_gamma   90.00
#
_symmetry.space_group_name_H-M   'P 1'
#
loop_
_entity.id
_entity.type
_entity.pdbx_description
1 polymer ?
#
loop_
_entity_poly.entity_id
_entity_poly.type
_entity_poly.pdbx_seq_one_letter_code
_entity_poly.pdbx_strand_id
1 'polypeptide(L)'
;MAVLYSSHQVTLGELKNYTGKVRELYSYVADLDLLICGPQYWFYHGMDGKPDTRFTLDVALPVQGRIPTTLLSSFKQMPAFKCLCSRYEGRWEGMSKEYDKMFKYIADNGYKPTGFIAESYIHIDFAAPVDQITEIQIGI
;
A
#
# COMPACT_ATOMS: atom_id res chain seq x y z
N MET A 1 1.87 -9.24 10.15
CA MET A 1 2.95 -8.94 9.21
C MET A 1 3.74 -7.74 9.72
N ALA A 2 4.99 -7.94 10.01
CA ALA A 2 5.88 -6.86 10.45
C ALA A 2 6.35 -6.04 9.24
N VAL A 3 6.26 -4.73 9.33
CA VAL A 3 6.67 -3.84 8.25
C VAL A 3 7.56 -2.71 8.76
N LEU A 4 8.58 -2.38 7.97
CA LEU A 4 9.27 -1.10 8.04
C LEU A 4 8.46 -0.11 7.20
N TYR A 5 8.17 1.08 7.72
CA TYR A 5 7.30 2.01 7.02
C TYR A 5 7.70 3.46 7.21
N SER A 6 7.25 4.31 6.29
CA SER A 6 7.26 5.77 6.44
C SER A 6 5.84 6.29 6.21
N SER A 7 5.39 7.22 7.06
CA SER A 7 4.02 7.73 7.09
C SER A 7 3.97 9.17 6.61
N HIS A 8 2.98 9.49 5.78
CA HIS A 8 2.83 10.80 5.13
C HIS A 8 1.38 11.23 5.08
N GLN A 9 1.14 12.53 5.29
CA GLN A 9 -0.18 13.13 5.09
C GLN A 9 -0.26 13.66 3.67
N VAL A 10 -1.16 13.12 2.85
CA VAL A 10 -1.20 13.39 1.41
C VAL A 10 -2.62 13.56 0.89
N THR A 11 -2.74 14.15 -0.29
CA THR A 11 -3.94 14.11 -1.12
C THR A 11 -3.71 13.15 -2.29
N LEU A 12 -4.77 12.79 -3.03
CA LEU A 12 -4.64 11.89 -4.18
C LEU A 12 -3.64 12.40 -5.22
N GLY A 13 -3.64 13.71 -5.50
CA GLY A 13 -2.74 14.30 -6.48
C GLY A 13 -1.27 14.28 -6.08
N GLU A 14 -0.98 14.12 -4.80
CA GLU A 14 0.38 14.08 -4.28
C GLU A 14 1.01 12.68 -4.29
N LEU A 15 0.23 11.62 -4.53
CA LEU A 15 0.73 10.24 -4.49
C LEU A 15 1.93 9.99 -5.40
N LYS A 16 1.95 10.60 -6.57
CA LYS A 16 3.05 10.50 -7.53
C LYS A 16 4.41 10.95 -6.96
N ASN A 17 4.39 11.79 -5.93
CA ASN A 17 5.61 12.32 -5.31
C ASN A 17 6.27 11.29 -4.38
N TYR A 18 5.61 10.19 -4.08
CA TYR A 18 6.05 9.20 -3.09
C TYR A 18 6.54 7.89 -3.69
N THR A 19 6.53 7.75 -5.02
CA THR A 19 6.95 6.51 -5.71
C THR A 19 8.41 6.13 -5.43
N GLY A 20 9.27 7.09 -5.10
CA GLY A 20 10.67 6.86 -4.76
C GLY A 20 10.95 6.59 -3.28
N LYS A 21 9.94 6.72 -2.41
CA LYS A 21 10.14 6.58 -0.95
C LYS A 21 10.59 5.19 -0.52
N VAL A 22 10.16 4.17 -1.22
CA VAL A 22 10.55 2.78 -0.93
C VAL A 22 12.06 2.57 -1.03
N ARG A 23 12.75 3.35 -1.85
CA ARG A 23 14.21 3.24 -2.00
C ARG A 23 14.94 3.55 -0.68
N GLU A 24 14.46 4.53 0.08
CA GLU A 24 14.98 4.84 1.41
C GLU A 24 14.78 3.66 2.37
N LEU A 25 13.62 3.01 2.28
CA LEU A 25 13.32 1.84 3.11
C LEU A 25 14.23 0.64 2.77
N TYR A 26 14.51 0.41 1.48
CA TYR A 26 15.44 -0.63 1.05
C TYR A 26 16.85 -0.40 1.62
N SER A 27 17.33 0.84 1.58
CA SER A 27 18.63 1.19 2.16
C SER A 27 18.66 0.91 3.66
N TYR A 28 17.59 1.23 4.35
CA TYR A 28 17.46 0.99 5.79
C TYR A 28 17.49 -0.50 6.14
N VAL A 29 16.78 -1.31 5.35
CA VAL A 29 16.77 -2.77 5.53
C VAL A 29 18.15 -3.35 5.37
N ALA A 30 18.91 -2.89 4.36
CA ALA A 30 20.29 -3.33 4.14
C ALA A 30 21.19 -2.98 5.33
N ASP A 31 21.09 -1.76 5.84
CA ASP A 31 21.90 -1.29 6.98
C ASP A 31 21.60 -2.04 8.28
N LEU A 32 20.36 -2.49 8.46
CA LEU A 32 19.90 -3.19 9.66
C LEU A 32 20.02 -4.71 9.58
N ASP A 33 20.52 -5.23 8.46
CA ASP A 33 20.64 -6.68 8.22
C ASP A 33 19.30 -7.43 8.39
N LEU A 34 18.23 -6.81 7.90
CA LEU A 34 16.89 -7.40 7.88
C LEU A 34 16.64 -8.08 6.54
N LEU A 35 15.73 -9.04 6.53
CA LEU A 35 15.26 -9.71 5.33
C LEU A 35 13.94 -9.11 4.87
N ILE A 36 13.84 -8.82 3.56
CA ILE A 36 12.58 -8.46 2.94
C ILE A 36 11.81 -9.75 2.66
N CYS A 37 10.58 -9.85 3.17
CA CYS A 37 9.79 -11.08 3.08
C CYS A 37 8.46 -10.92 2.34
N GLY A 38 8.32 -9.87 1.53
CA GLY A 38 7.14 -9.65 0.71
C GLY A 38 7.28 -8.44 -0.19
N PRO A 39 6.30 -8.19 -1.06
CA PRO A 39 6.31 -7.04 -1.94
C PRO A 39 6.11 -5.74 -1.15
N GLN A 40 6.45 -4.62 -1.78
CA GLN A 40 6.13 -3.29 -1.28
C GLN A 40 4.62 -3.13 -1.11
N TYR A 41 4.21 -2.46 -0.04
CA TYR A 41 2.82 -2.08 0.21
C TYR A 41 2.68 -0.57 0.30
N TRP A 42 1.54 -0.08 -0.15
CA TRP A 42 1.03 1.24 0.21
C TRP A 42 -0.25 1.04 0.99
N PHE A 43 -0.31 1.58 2.20
CA PHE A 43 -1.50 1.55 3.04
C PHE A 43 -2.13 2.94 3.08
N TYR A 44 -3.43 3.00 2.82
CA TYR A 44 -4.20 4.23 2.82
C TYR A 44 -5.16 4.21 4.00
N HIS A 45 -5.07 5.23 4.85
CA HIS A 45 -5.96 5.38 6.00
C HIS A 45 -6.82 6.62 5.79
N GLY A 46 -8.13 6.43 5.60
CA GLY A 46 -9.09 7.51 5.45
C GLY A 46 -9.21 8.10 4.04
N MET A 47 -8.75 7.39 3.02
CA MET A 47 -8.94 7.78 1.63
C MET A 47 -10.40 7.59 1.23
N ASP A 48 -11.05 8.65 0.70
CA ASP A 48 -12.46 8.63 0.30
C ASP A 48 -12.67 8.84 -1.21
N GLY A 49 -11.58 8.93 -1.99
CA GLY A 49 -11.62 9.16 -3.43
C GLY A 49 -11.81 10.62 -3.84
N LYS A 50 -12.00 11.54 -2.90
CA LYS A 50 -12.15 12.97 -3.20
C LYS A 50 -10.77 13.63 -3.33
N PRO A 51 -10.57 14.55 -4.33
CA PRO A 51 -9.27 15.16 -4.58
C PRO A 51 -8.72 15.97 -3.42
N ASP A 52 -9.59 16.62 -2.64
CA ASP A 52 -9.19 17.56 -1.57
C ASP A 52 -9.00 16.90 -0.21
N THR A 53 -9.41 15.63 -0.06
CA THR A 53 -9.30 14.92 1.23
C THR A 53 -7.85 14.57 1.50
N ARG A 54 -7.35 14.99 2.66
CA ARG A 54 -6.07 14.52 3.18
C ARG A 54 -6.26 13.20 3.90
N PHE A 55 -5.37 12.27 3.63
CA PHE A 55 -5.35 10.97 4.27
C PHE A 55 -3.92 10.57 4.60
N THR A 56 -3.75 9.51 5.37
CA THR A 56 -2.43 8.97 5.70
C THR A 56 -2.04 7.91 4.70
N LEU A 57 -0.86 8.10 4.09
CA LEU A 57 -0.20 7.09 3.26
C LEU A 57 0.99 6.51 4.03
N ASP A 58 0.99 5.20 4.21
CA ASP A 58 2.16 4.48 4.68
C ASP A 58 2.80 3.72 3.52
N VAL A 59 4.03 4.06 3.20
CA VAL A 59 4.86 3.28 2.28
C VAL A 59 5.61 2.26 3.12
N ALA A 60 5.50 0.98 2.80
CA ALA A 60 5.93 -0.10 3.69
C ALA A 60 6.61 -1.26 2.98
N LEU A 61 7.55 -1.89 3.68
CA LEU A 61 8.20 -3.13 3.28
C LEU A 61 8.00 -4.19 4.36
N PRO A 62 7.45 -5.36 4.02
CA PRO A 62 7.44 -6.51 4.93
C PRO A 62 8.86 -6.97 5.22
N VAL A 63 9.18 -7.12 6.50
CA VAL A 63 10.54 -7.48 6.93
C VAL A 63 10.53 -8.56 7.98
N GLN A 64 11.63 -9.30 8.04
CA GLN A 64 11.91 -10.33 9.03
C GLN A 64 13.29 -10.10 9.61
N GLY A 65 13.45 -10.37 10.90
CA GLY A 65 14.73 -10.25 11.59
C GLY A 65 14.61 -9.54 12.92
N ARG A 66 15.76 -9.25 13.52
CA ARG A 66 15.82 -8.58 14.82
C ARG A 66 15.74 -7.07 14.63
N ILE A 67 14.65 -6.49 15.13
CA ILE A 67 14.43 -5.05 15.07
C ILE A 67 15.12 -4.38 16.26
N PRO A 68 16.04 -3.40 16.03
CA PRO A 68 16.66 -2.65 17.11
C PRO A 68 15.61 -1.87 17.93
N THR A 69 15.72 -1.92 19.25
CA THR A 69 14.78 -1.23 20.15
C THR A 69 14.76 0.30 19.95
N THR A 70 15.87 0.87 19.50
CA THR A 70 15.99 2.31 19.22
C THR A 70 15.21 2.74 17.99
N LEU A 71 14.76 1.82 17.13
CA LEU A 71 14.08 2.08 15.86
C LEU A 71 12.64 1.53 15.82
N LEU A 72 12.08 1.19 16.97
CA LEU A 72 10.72 0.61 17.04
C LEU A 72 9.65 1.50 16.41
N SER A 73 9.83 2.82 16.42
CA SER A 73 8.89 3.77 15.82
C SER A 73 8.82 3.69 14.29
N SER A 74 9.82 3.09 13.64
CA SER A 74 9.87 2.90 12.19
C SER A 74 9.28 1.56 11.75
N PHE A 75 8.85 0.74 12.70
CA PHE A 75 8.30 -0.60 12.46
C PHE A 75 6.93 -0.72 13.11
N LYS A 76 6.07 -1.50 12.49
CA LYS A 76 4.79 -1.86 13.08
C LYS A 76 4.35 -3.25 12.63
N GLN A 77 3.46 -3.84 13.43
CA GLN A 77 2.80 -5.08 13.10
C GLN A 77 1.47 -4.74 12.43
N MET A 78 1.32 -5.12 11.16
CA MET A 78 0.05 -4.97 10.45
C MET A 78 -0.85 -6.14 10.79
N PRO A 79 -2.04 -5.89 11.38
CA PRO A 79 -2.98 -6.97 11.67
C PRO A 79 -3.63 -7.50 10.39
N ALA A 80 -4.11 -8.72 10.44
CA ALA A 80 -5.00 -9.24 9.42
C ALA A 80 -6.31 -8.43 9.43
N PHE A 81 -6.91 -8.21 8.27
CA PHE A 81 -8.18 -7.50 8.17
C PHE A 81 -9.05 -8.13 7.09
N LYS A 82 -10.36 -7.97 7.25
CA LYS A 82 -11.33 -8.44 6.25
C LYS A 82 -11.36 -7.45 5.10
N CYS A 83 -11.23 -7.94 3.89
CA CYS A 83 -11.19 -7.07 2.71
C CYS A 83 -11.79 -7.73 1.48
N LEU A 84 -12.23 -6.90 0.53
CA LEU A 84 -12.43 -7.30 -0.84
C LEU A 84 -11.09 -7.16 -1.56
N CYS A 85 -10.65 -8.23 -2.22
CA CYS A 85 -9.38 -8.24 -2.96
C CYS A 85 -9.63 -8.29 -4.46
N SER A 86 -8.79 -7.59 -5.22
CA SER A 86 -8.71 -7.71 -6.66
C SER A 86 -7.27 -7.72 -7.11
N ARG A 87 -6.93 -8.63 -8.02
CA ARG A 87 -5.64 -8.63 -8.69
C ARG A 87 -5.76 -7.83 -9.98
N TYR A 88 -5.16 -6.66 -10.00
CA TYR A 88 -5.14 -5.78 -11.15
C TYR A 88 -3.86 -5.97 -11.96
N GLU A 89 -4.00 -6.24 -13.25
CA GLU A 89 -2.88 -6.34 -14.18
C GLU A 89 -2.92 -5.15 -15.14
N GLY A 90 -1.84 -4.39 -15.20
CA GLY A 90 -1.75 -3.24 -16.08
C GLY A 90 -1.13 -2.00 -15.45
N ARG A 91 -1.28 -0.89 -16.17
CA ARG A 91 -0.75 0.42 -15.76
C ARG A 91 -1.51 0.95 -14.55
N TRP A 92 -0.81 1.63 -13.67
CA TRP A 92 -1.42 2.22 -12.46
C TRP A 92 -2.48 3.28 -12.81
N GLU A 93 -2.35 3.96 -13.96
CA GLU A 93 -3.32 4.95 -14.44
C GLU A 93 -4.71 4.33 -14.71
N GLY A 94 -4.77 3.03 -14.93
CA GLY A 94 -6.02 2.31 -15.13
C GLY A 94 -6.67 1.79 -13.85
N MET A 95 -6.01 1.92 -12.69
CA MET A 95 -6.51 1.36 -11.43
C MET A 95 -7.79 2.03 -10.94
N SER A 96 -8.04 3.29 -11.31
CA SER A 96 -9.27 3.98 -10.89
C SER A 96 -10.53 3.26 -11.34
N LYS A 97 -10.53 2.66 -12.53
CA LYS A 97 -11.65 1.86 -13.04
C LYS A 97 -11.84 0.58 -12.24
N GLU A 98 -10.76 -0.04 -11.81
CA GLU A 98 -10.82 -1.24 -10.96
C GLU A 98 -11.38 -0.89 -9.57
N TYR A 99 -10.97 0.23 -9.00
CA TYR A 99 -11.53 0.73 -7.76
C TYR A 99 -13.03 0.98 -7.88
N ASP A 100 -13.50 1.58 -8.97
CA ASP A 100 -14.91 1.84 -9.21
C ASP A 100 -15.71 0.54 -9.22
N LYS A 101 -15.22 -0.51 -9.87
CA LYS A 101 -15.84 -1.84 -9.87
C LYS A 101 -15.90 -2.44 -8.47
N MET A 102 -14.81 -2.31 -7.71
CA MET A 102 -14.72 -2.87 -6.36
C MET A 102 -15.69 -2.17 -5.40
N PHE A 103 -15.74 -0.83 -5.44
CA PHE A 103 -16.68 -0.08 -4.61
C PHE A 103 -18.13 -0.33 -4.98
N LYS A 104 -18.42 -0.52 -6.27
CA LYS A 104 -19.76 -0.91 -6.72
C LYS A 104 -20.13 -2.28 -6.15
N TYR A 105 -19.23 -3.25 -6.22
CA TYR A 105 -19.47 -4.58 -5.65
C TYR A 105 -19.73 -4.50 -4.14
N ILE A 106 -18.96 -3.72 -3.42
CA ILE A 106 -19.11 -3.51 -1.99
C ILE A 106 -20.52 -2.99 -1.67
N ALA A 107 -20.96 -1.94 -2.39
CA ALA A 107 -22.27 -1.34 -2.20
C ALA A 107 -23.40 -2.30 -2.57
N ASP A 108 -23.29 -2.99 -3.72
CA ASP A 108 -24.33 -3.91 -4.22
C ASP A 108 -24.53 -5.12 -3.28
N ASN A 109 -23.51 -5.49 -2.52
CA ASN A 109 -23.55 -6.63 -1.60
C ASN A 109 -23.74 -6.24 -0.13
N GLY A 110 -24.06 -4.98 0.16
CA GLY A 110 -24.37 -4.52 1.50
C GLY A 110 -23.18 -4.39 2.45
N TYR A 111 -21.97 -4.41 1.94
CA TYR A 111 -20.78 -4.16 2.74
C TYR A 111 -20.52 -2.66 2.91
N LYS A 112 -19.74 -2.32 3.91
CA LYS A 112 -19.30 -0.93 4.16
C LYS A 112 -17.79 -0.86 4.18
N PRO A 113 -17.17 0.04 3.39
CA PRO A 113 -15.73 0.26 3.48
C PRO A 113 -15.32 0.76 4.87
N THR A 114 -14.19 0.28 5.36
CA THR A 114 -13.67 0.68 6.68
C THR A 114 -12.85 1.97 6.62
N GLY A 115 -12.48 2.43 5.43
CA GLY A 115 -11.55 3.54 5.23
C GLY A 115 -10.08 3.10 5.13
N PHE A 116 -9.81 1.81 5.29
CA PHE A 116 -8.47 1.25 5.15
C PHE A 116 -8.36 0.48 3.83
N ILE A 117 -7.30 0.81 3.05
CA ILE A 117 -7.01 0.17 1.78
C ILE A 117 -5.53 -0.20 1.77
N ALA A 118 -5.20 -1.39 1.28
CA ALA A 118 -3.84 -1.81 1.01
C ALA A 118 -3.65 -2.09 -0.47
N GLU A 119 -2.56 -1.62 -1.03
CA GLU A 119 -2.09 -2.01 -2.34
C GLU A 119 -0.77 -2.76 -2.19
N SER A 120 -0.73 -3.98 -2.70
CA SER A 120 0.47 -4.81 -2.73
C SER A 120 1.02 -4.84 -4.15
N TYR A 121 2.24 -4.34 -4.33
CA TYR A 121 2.87 -4.24 -5.66
C TYR A 121 3.65 -5.52 -5.95
N ILE A 122 2.96 -6.51 -6.47
CA ILE A 122 3.50 -7.86 -6.70
C ILE A 122 4.57 -7.84 -7.79
N HIS A 123 4.33 -7.07 -8.86
CA HIS A 123 5.29 -6.91 -9.95
C HIS A 123 5.29 -5.47 -10.44
N ILE A 124 6.44 -4.84 -10.40
CA ILE A 124 6.65 -3.47 -10.88
C ILE A 124 7.63 -3.54 -12.05
N ASP A 125 7.23 -2.99 -13.20
CA ASP A 125 8.07 -2.95 -14.39
C ASP A 125 7.86 -1.62 -15.12
N PHE A 126 8.76 -0.68 -14.91
CA PHE A 126 8.67 0.64 -15.54
C PHE A 126 8.97 0.61 -17.04
N ALA A 127 9.64 -0.45 -17.54
CA ALA A 127 9.90 -0.63 -18.97
C ALA A 127 8.68 -1.23 -19.70
N ALA A 128 7.89 -2.05 -18.99
CA ALA A 128 6.69 -2.67 -19.51
C ALA A 128 5.52 -2.52 -18.51
N PRO A 129 4.98 -1.29 -18.32
CA PRO A 129 3.97 -1.04 -17.28
C PRO A 129 2.68 -1.85 -17.44
N VAL A 130 2.37 -2.31 -18.65
CA VAL A 130 1.19 -3.16 -18.90
C VAL A 130 1.30 -4.53 -18.23
N ASP A 131 2.52 -4.96 -17.88
CA ASP A 131 2.78 -6.25 -17.25
C ASP A 131 2.81 -6.13 -15.71
N GLN A 132 2.60 -4.94 -15.15
CA GLN A 132 2.57 -4.74 -13.71
C GLN A 132 1.39 -5.45 -13.07
N ILE A 133 1.60 -5.95 -11.86
CA ILE A 133 0.58 -6.64 -11.08
C ILE A 133 0.47 -5.98 -9.72
N THR A 134 -0.73 -5.52 -9.40
CA THR A 134 -1.05 -4.91 -8.10
C THR A 134 -2.25 -5.63 -7.51
N GLU A 135 -2.14 -6.05 -6.25
CA GLU A 135 -3.29 -6.55 -5.51
C GLU A 135 -3.89 -5.40 -4.71
N ILE A 136 -5.17 -5.12 -4.95
CA ILE A 136 -5.92 -4.09 -4.24
C ILE A 136 -6.76 -4.77 -3.16
N GLN A 137 -6.68 -4.28 -1.92
CA GLN A 137 -7.38 -4.81 -0.77
C GLN A 137 -8.18 -3.68 -0.11
N ILE A 138 -9.49 -3.67 -0.28
CA ILE A 138 -10.37 -2.67 0.33
C ILE A 138 -10.99 -3.27 1.60
N GLY A 139 -10.71 -2.67 2.75
CA GLY A 139 -11.26 -3.11 4.04
C GLY A 139 -12.78 -3.01 4.08
N ILE A 140 -13.43 -4.06 4.54
CA ILE A 140 -14.89 -4.15 4.67
C ILE A 140 -15.32 -4.70 6.02
#